data_fe21bae7e380575c64e180088c85785a
#
_entry.id   fe21bae7e380575c64e180088c85785a
#
_cell.length_a   1.000
_cell.length_b   1.000
_cell.length_c   1.000
_cell.angle_alpha   90.00
_cell.angle_beta   90.00
_cell.angle_gamma   90.00
#
_symmetry.space_group_name_H-M   'P 1'
#
loop_
_entity.id
_entity.type
_entity.pdbx_description
1 polymer ?
#
loop_
_entity_poly.entity_id
_entity_poly.type
_entity_poly.pdbx_seq_one_letter_code
_entity_poly.pdbx_strand_id
1 'polypeptide(L)'
;MEKVAVYASFKKQGSESIDYTLKQLADYCLMKNYDYTIYFDKIKSRLDVDRKELNSLMEDIEQNKYSKVIIKDIRHLSRDTIFNVNFVQLLEDHNCKLESIDGMDFTLYKDIFNRFKNKEEKVR
;
A
#
# COMPACT_ATOMS: atom_id res chain seq x y z
N MET A 1 -18.22 -5.39 10.02
CA MET A 1 -16.79 -4.98 10.08
C MET A 1 -16.28 -4.67 8.69
N GLU A 2 -15.50 -3.63 8.58
CA GLU A 2 -14.87 -3.24 7.31
C GLU A 2 -13.75 -4.22 6.98
N LYS A 3 -13.75 -4.74 5.75
CA LYS A 3 -12.71 -5.66 5.27
C LYS A 3 -11.54 -4.88 4.72
N VAL A 4 -10.37 -5.08 5.30
CA VAL A 4 -9.15 -4.38 4.92
C VAL A 4 -8.02 -5.36 4.65
N ALA A 5 -7.09 -4.97 3.79
CA ALA A 5 -5.84 -5.67 3.59
C ALA A 5 -4.74 -4.95 4.35
N VAL A 6 -3.81 -5.71 4.90
CA VAL A 6 -2.58 -5.18 5.50
C VAL A 6 -1.43 -5.56 4.56
N TYR A 7 -0.58 -4.60 4.23
CA TYR A 7 0.60 -4.90 3.42
C TYR A 7 1.87 -4.44 4.13
N ALA A 8 2.91 -5.28 4.08
CA ALA A 8 4.24 -4.96 4.57
C ALA A 8 5.30 -5.60 3.68
N SER A 9 6.45 -4.94 3.54
CA SER A 9 7.60 -5.51 2.85
C SER A 9 8.83 -5.42 3.75
N PHE A 10 9.66 -6.45 3.72
CA PHE A 10 10.84 -6.56 4.58
C PHE A 10 12.05 -6.91 3.73
N LYS A 11 13.13 -6.14 3.89
CA LYS A 11 14.39 -6.47 3.22
C LYS A 11 14.95 -7.74 3.83
N LYS A 12 15.43 -8.68 3.00
CA LYS A 12 16.00 -9.95 3.45
C LYS A 12 17.14 -9.77 4.43
N GLN A 13 17.92 -8.69 4.28
CA GLN A 13 19.04 -8.35 5.15
C GLN A 13 18.79 -7.08 5.94
N GLY A 14 17.52 -6.75 6.17
CA GLY A 14 17.14 -5.58 6.95
C GLY A 14 17.10 -5.85 8.43
N SER A 15 17.14 -4.79 9.22
CA SER A 15 17.07 -4.84 10.67
C SER A 15 15.66 -4.81 11.24
N GLU A 16 14.67 -4.55 10.40
CA GLU A 16 13.27 -4.45 10.83
C GLU A 16 12.74 -5.82 11.23
N SER A 17 12.18 -5.94 12.44
CA SER A 17 11.57 -7.18 12.90
C SER A 17 10.23 -7.41 12.19
N ILE A 18 10.12 -8.55 11.50
CA ILE A 18 8.89 -8.95 10.83
C ILE A 18 7.76 -9.15 11.85
N ASP A 19 8.03 -9.93 12.90
CA ASP A 19 7.01 -10.25 13.90
C ASP A 19 6.51 -8.99 14.62
N TYR A 20 7.42 -8.10 14.99
CA TYR A 20 7.06 -6.85 15.67
C TYR A 20 6.19 -5.96 14.77
N THR A 21 6.59 -5.78 13.51
CA THR A 21 5.86 -4.93 12.57
C THR A 21 4.48 -5.50 12.25
N LEU A 22 4.39 -6.81 12.01
CA LEU A 22 3.08 -7.44 11.75
C LEU A 22 2.19 -7.37 12.98
N LYS A 23 2.74 -7.50 14.18
CA LYS A 23 1.97 -7.33 15.41
C LYS A 23 1.43 -5.91 15.55
N GLN A 24 2.26 -4.89 15.26
CA GLN A 24 1.79 -3.49 15.30
C GLN A 24 0.61 -3.28 14.36
N LEU A 25 0.70 -3.82 13.14
CA LEU A 25 -0.35 -3.69 12.14
C LEU A 25 -1.63 -4.43 12.57
N ALA A 26 -1.49 -5.63 13.11
CA ALA A 26 -2.62 -6.41 13.61
C ALA A 26 -3.30 -5.69 14.78
N ASP A 27 -2.52 -5.18 15.74
CA ASP A 27 -3.06 -4.45 16.89
C ASP A 27 -3.81 -3.19 16.44
N TYR A 28 -3.27 -2.48 15.45
CA TYR A 28 -3.95 -1.32 14.87
C TYR A 28 -5.30 -1.70 14.28
N CYS A 29 -5.36 -2.78 13.50
CA CYS A 29 -6.59 -3.25 12.88
C CYS A 29 -7.62 -3.68 13.93
N LEU A 30 -7.17 -4.35 14.99
CA LEU A 30 -8.06 -4.74 16.10
C LEU A 30 -8.62 -3.51 16.81
N MET A 31 -7.79 -2.49 17.05
CA MET A 31 -8.22 -1.24 17.67
C MET A 31 -9.28 -0.52 16.83
N LYS A 32 -9.12 -0.55 15.51
CA LYS A 32 -10.07 0.07 14.57
C LYS A 32 -11.28 -0.81 14.27
N ASN A 33 -11.32 -2.02 14.81
CA ASN A 33 -12.38 -2.99 14.55
C ASN A 33 -12.47 -3.38 13.08
N TYR A 34 -11.32 -3.56 12.43
CA TYR A 34 -11.24 -4.03 11.05
C TYR A 34 -11.16 -5.55 10.97
N ASP A 35 -11.77 -6.11 9.94
CA ASP A 35 -11.57 -7.51 9.53
C ASP A 35 -10.42 -7.51 8.52
N TYR A 36 -9.24 -8.03 8.91
CA TYR A 36 -8.02 -7.83 8.14
C TYR A 36 -7.41 -9.13 7.63
N THR A 37 -6.77 -9.03 6.48
CA THR A 37 -5.94 -10.09 5.89
C THR A 37 -4.54 -9.52 5.66
N ILE A 38 -3.51 -10.27 6.03
CA ILE A 38 -2.12 -9.81 5.94
C ILE A 38 -1.47 -10.36 4.66
N TYR A 39 -0.84 -9.47 3.90
CA TYR A 39 0.02 -9.77 2.77
C TYR A 39 1.41 -9.23 3.11
N PHE A 40 2.46 -10.03 3.01
CA PHE A 40 3.80 -9.48 3.18
C PHE A 40 4.81 -10.18 2.28
N ASP A 41 5.81 -9.41 1.85
CA ASP A 41 6.89 -9.87 0.99
C ASP A 41 8.24 -9.70 1.69
N LYS A 42 9.15 -10.63 1.42
CA LYS A 42 10.57 -10.47 1.72
C LYS A 42 11.26 -10.10 0.41
N ILE A 43 11.94 -8.96 0.37
CA ILE A 43 12.47 -8.36 -0.85
C ILE A 43 13.96 -8.04 -0.71
N LYS A 44 14.69 -7.97 -1.82
CA LYS A 44 16.08 -7.54 -1.82
C LYS A 44 16.18 -6.02 -1.67
N SER A 45 15.29 -5.29 -2.34
CA SER A 45 15.24 -3.84 -2.33
C SER A 45 13.80 -3.37 -2.49
N ARG A 46 13.45 -2.21 -1.90
CA ARG A 46 12.13 -1.60 -2.09
C ARG A 46 11.93 -0.98 -3.48
N LEU A 47 12.94 -1.06 -4.34
CA LEU A 47 12.78 -0.82 -5.77
C LEU A 47 12.41 -2.09 -6.55
N ASP A 48 12.42 -3.23 -5.89
CA ASP A 48 12.08 -4.52 -6.48
C ASP A 48 10.59 -4.55 -6.82
N VAL A 49 10.26 -4.80 -8.09
CA VAL A 49 8.88 -4.83 -8.56
C VAL A 49 8.29 -6.23 -8.57
N ASP A 50 9.13 -7.27 -8.41
CA ASP A 50 8.68 -8.65 -8.37
C ASP A 50 8.32 -9.04 -6.94
N ARG A 51 7.14 -8.58 -6.51
CA ARG A 51 6.61 -8.82 -5.16
C ARG A 51 5.35 -9.66 -5.28
N LYS A 52 5.48 -10.93 -5.00
CA LYS A 52 4.43 -11.92 -5.19
C LYS A 52 3.16 -11.57 -4.40
N GLU A 53 3.32 -11.21 -3.12
CA GLU A 53 2.16 -10.91 -2.27
C GLU A 53 1.53 -9.56 -2.60
N LEU A 54 2.34 -8.58 -2.98
CA LEU A 54 1.81 -7.30 -3.45
C LEU A 54 1.01 -7.48 -4.75
N ASN A 55 1.50 -8.32 -5.67
CA ASN A 55 0.78 -8.62 -6.90
C ASN A 55 -0.55 -9.30 -6.62
N SER A 56 -0.58 -10.26 -5.68
CA SER A 56 -1.84 -10.90 -5.26
C SER A 56 -2.80 -9.90 -4.64
N LEU A 57 -2.29 -8.98 -3.82
CA LEU A 57 -3.10 -7.92 -3.22
C LEU A 57 -3.72 -7.04 -4.29
N MET A 58 -2.94 -6.64 -5.30
CA MET A 58 -3.44 -5.79 -6.39
C MET A 58 -4.57 -6.48 -7.17
N GLU A 59 -4.44 -7.78 -7.43
CA GLU A 59 -5.50 -8.57 -8.05
C GLU A 59 -6.77 -8.59 -7.19
N ASP A 60 -6.62 -8.77 -5.87
CA ASP A 60 -7.74 -8.80 -4.95
C ASP A 60 -8.43 -7.43 -4.83
N ILE A 61 -7.66 -6.34 -4.92
CA ILE A 61 -8.21 -4.97 -4.98
C ILE A 61 -9.05 -4.78 -6.25
N GLU A 62 -8.57 -5.27 -7.39
CA GLU A 62 -9.31 -5.20 -8.66
C GLU A 62 -10.64 -5.96 -8.60
N GLN A 63 -10.72 -6.97 -7.72
CA GLN A 63 -11.96 -7.72 -7.47
C GLN A 63 -12.82 -7.09 -6.37
N ASN A 64 -12.47 -5.90 -5.92
CA ASN A 64 -13.22 -5.12 -4.91
C ASN A 64 -13.37 -5.86 -3.57
N LYS A 65 -12.35 -6.61 -3.17
CA LYS A 65 -12.39 -7.39 -1.92
C LYS A 65 -12.20 -6.55 -0.67
N TYR A 66 -11.54 -5.39 -0.79
CA TYR A 66 -11.14 -4.58 0.36
C TYR A 66 -11.55 -3.13 0.18
N SER A 67 -11.91 -2.49 1.30
CA SER A 67 -12.22 -1.05 1.33
C SER A 67 -11.01 -0.20 1.70
N LYS A 68 -9.98 -0.81 2.28
CA LYS A 68 -8.74 -0.12 2.67
C LYS A 68 -7.54 -1.04 2.56
N VAL A 69 -6.39 -0.44 2.34
CA VAL A 69 -5.08 -1.09 2.51
C VAL A 69 -4.37 -0.35 3.64
N ILE A 70 -3.93 -1.11 4.64
CA ILE A 70 -3.25 -0.59 5.83
C ILE A 70 -1.76 -0.89 5.72
N ILE A 71 -0.92 0.12 5.88
CA ILE A 71 0.53 -0.03 5.88
C ILE A 71 1.11 0.65 7.12
N LYS A 72 2.33 0.28 7.50
CA LYS A 72 3.03 0.96 8.58
C LYS A 72 3.45 2.37 8.15
N ASP A 73 4.12 2.47 7.02
CA ASP A 73 4.51 3.70 6.35
C ASP A 73 4.74 3.44 4.87
N ILE A 74 4.90 4.52 4.08
CA ILE A 74 4.98 4.42 2.62
C ILE A 74 6.20 3.62 2.13
N ARG A 75 7.26 3.49 2.93
CA ARG A 75 8.46 2.73 2.55
C ARG A 75 8.14 1.25 2.33
N HIS A 76 7.11 0.74 2.99
CA HIS A 76 6.67 -0.64 2.80
C HIS A 76 6.06 -0.89 1.42
N LEU A 77 5.59 0.15 0.73
CA LEU A 77 5.15 0.03 -0.66
C LEU A 77 6.35 0.09 -1.60
N SER A 78 6.94 1.26 -1.79
CA SER A 78 8.09 1.42 -2.67
C SER A 78 8.83 2.72 -2.38
N ARG A 79 10.10 2.79 -2.79
CA ARG A 79 10.86 4.03 -2.88
C ARG A 79 10.58 4.77 -4.17
N ASP A 80 9.96 4.10 -5.14
CA ASP A 80 9.60 4.69 -6.41
C ASP A 80 8.30 5.48 -6.27
N THR A 81 8.39 6.79 -6.33
CA THR A 81 7.24 7.69 -6.19
C THR A 81 6.20 7.43 -7.27
N ILE A 82 6.63 7.14 -8.51
CA ILE A 82 5.70 6.84 -9.62
C ILE A 82 4.90 5.58 -9.31
N PHE A 83 5.56 4.53 -8.81
CA PHE A 83 4.86 3.31 -8.40
C PHE A 83 3.81 3.62 -7.33
N ASN A 84 4.18 4.38 -6.31
CA ASN A 84 3.27 4.70 -5.20
C ASN A 84 2.07 5.52 -5.68
N VAL A 85 2.29 6.48 -6.58
CA VAL A 85 1.22 7.28 -7.17
C VAL A 85 0.25 6.38 -7.94
N ASN A 86 0.77 5.48 -8.76
CA ASN A 86 -0.05 4.55 -9.53
C ASN A 86 -0.81 3.58 -8.63
N PHE A 87 -0.19 3.12 -7.55
CA PHE A 87 -0.84 2.23 -6.58
C PHE A 87 -2.02 2.94 -5.90
N VAL A 88 -1.83 4.17 -5.44
CA VAL A 88 -2.92 4.96 -4.83
C VAL A 88 -4.06 5.17 -5.84
N GLN A 89 -3.73 5.41 -7.10
CA GLN A 89 -4.76 5.57 -8.14
C GLN A 89 -5.53 4.27 -8.37
N LEU A 90 -4.84 3.12 -8.38
CA LEU A 90 -5.50 1.82 -8.47
C LEU A 90 -6.52 1.65 -7.33
N LEU A 91 -6.14 2.00 -6.12
CA LEU A 91 -7.04 1.93 -4.98
C LEU A 91 -8.26 2.84 -5.17
N GLU A 92 -8.03 4.08 -5.58
CA GLU A 92 -9.11 5.05 -5.84
C GLU A 92 -10.11 4.53 -6.87
N ASP A 93 -9.60 3.91 -7.95
CA ASP A 93 -10.45 3.37 -9.02
C ASP A 93 -11.36 2.25 -8.53
N HIS A 94 -11.04 1.63 -7.39
CA HIS A 94 -11.80 0.52 -6.81
C HIS A 94 -12.42 0.89 -5.45
N ASN A 95 -12.61 2.19 -5.19
CA ASN A 95 -13.18 2.69 -3.93
C ASN A 95 -12.47 2.15 -2.69
N CYS A 96 -11.14 2.03 -2.79
CA CYS A 96 -10.29 1.57 -1.72
C CYS A 96 -9.36 2.72 -1.30
N LYS A 97 -9.05 2.82 -0.03
CA LYS A 97 -8.20 3.89 0.50
C LYS A 97 -6.92 3.33 1.10
N LEU A 98 -5.83 4.05 0.92
CA LEU A 98 -4.57 3.75 1.60
C LEU A 98 -4.55 4.46 2.95
N GLU A 99 -4.28 3.71 4.01
CA GLU A 99 -4.19 4.24 5.36
C GLU A 99 -2.91 3.75 6.00
N SER A 100 -2.15 4.66 6.62
CA SER A 100 -0.92 4.25 7.29
C SER A 100 -1.00 4.53 8.78
N ILE A 101 -0.35 3.68 9.58
CA ILE A 101 -0.40 3.83 11.04
C ILE A 101 0.44 5.03 11.52
N ASP A 102 1.33 5.56 10.68
CA ASP A 102 2.04 6.80 10.98
C ASP A 102 1.22 8.06 10.72
N GLY A 103 -0.01 7.91 10.21
CA GLY A 103 -0.94 9.02 10.01
C GLY A 103 -0.68 9.85 8.76
N MET A 104 0.13 9.39 7.81
CA MET A 104 0.42 10.14 6.59
C MET A 104 -0.82 10.31 5.74
N ASP A 105 -1.01 11.51 5.17
CA ASP A 105 -2.09 11.81 4.24
C ASP A 105 -1.61 11.56 2.80
N PHE A 106 -2.29 10.65 2.10
CA PHE A 106 -1.92 10.27 0.73
C PHE A 106 -2.65 11.07 -0.36
N THR A 107 -3.41 12.09 0.00
CA THR A 107 -4.06 12.98 -0.97
C THR A 107 -3.03 13.62 -1.92
N LEU A 108 -1.81 13.86 -1.43
CA LEU A 108 -0.71 14.40 -2.23
C LEU A 108 -0.40 13.52 -3.45
N TYR A 109 -0.45 12.20 -3.31
CA TYR A 109 -0.19 11.28 -4.43
C TYR A 109 -1.25 11.40 -5.52
N LYS A 110 -2.49 11.61 -5.15
CA LYS A 110 -3.57 11.87 -6.10
C LYS A 110 -3.32 13.16 -6.88
N ASP A 111 -2.89 14.22 -6.20
CA ASP A 111 -2.56 15.49 -6.84
C ASP A 111 -1.39 15.34 -7.80
N ILE A 112 -0.36 14.59 -7.42
CA ILE A 112 0.79 14.32 -8.29
C ILE A 112 0.33 13.55 -9.54
N PHE A 113 -0.51 12.52 -9.37
CA PHE A 113 -1.04 11.75 -10.50
C PHE A 113 -1.79 12.66 -11.48
N ASN A 114 -2.65 13.54 -10.97
CA ASN A 114 -3.41 14.46 -11.80
C ASN A 114 -2.51 15.43 -12.56
N ARG A 115 -1.43 15.89 -11.95
CA ARG A 115 -0.43 16.78 -12.60
C ARG A 115 0.27 16.06 -13.75
N PHE A 116 0.70 14.81 -13.54
CA PHE A 116 1.33 14.02 -14.61
C PHE A 116 0.37 13.78 -15.76
N LYS A 117 -0.86 13.42 -15.48
CA LYS A 117 -1.89 13.20 -16.49
C LYS A 117 -2.15 14.47 -17.31
N ASN A 118 -2.29 15.61 -16.65
CA ASN A 118 -2.50 16.90 -17.32
C ASN A 118 -1.30 17.29 -18.18
N LYS A 119 -0.09 17.03 -17.71
CA LYS A 119 1.14 17.32 -18.44
C LYS A 119 1.25 16.49 -19.71
N GLU A 120 0.88 15.21 -19.67
CA GLU A 120 0.84 14.35 -20.84
C GLU A 120 -0.17 14.86 -21.89
N GLU A 121 -1.34 15.29 -21.44
CA GLU A 121 -2.36 15.85 -22.32
C GLU A 121 -1.91 17.14 -23.00
N LYS A 122 -1.10 17.95 -22.32
CA LYS A 122 -0.58 19.22 -22.89
C LYS A 122 0.52 19.02 -23.92
N VAL A 123 1.25 17.91 -23.85
CA VAL A 123 2.35 17.62 -24.80
C VAL A 123 1.80 17.09 -26.13
N ARG A 124 0.55 16.71 -26.16
CA ARG A 124 -0.14 16.29 -27.38
C ARG A 124 -0.74 17.50 -28.10
#